data_aa286c6a300eb394f9e1a2d76857a903
#
_entry.id   aa286c6a300eb394f9e1a2d76857a903
#
_cell.length_a   1.000
_cell.length_b   1.000
_cell.length_c   1.000
_cell.angle_alpha   90.00
_cell.angle_beta   90.00
_cell.angle_gamma   90.00
#
_symmetry.space_group_name_H-M   'P 1'
#
loop_
_entity.id
_entity.type
_entity.pdbx_description
1 polymer ?
#
loop_
_entity_poly.entity_id
_entity_poly.type
_entity_poly.pdbx_seq_one_letter_code
_entity_poly.pdbx_strand_id
1 'polypeptide(L)'
;MPARFVMDATELAALVEPCRSGDAQAWEAFVRGSQGRIFALAYSYSGDREDSRDLAQEIFVRLYETRDQWVTGDEFLPWLFRVARNRSIDYLRRRKVRTPALTVPEDTLAELPDSAPTPEAKAVASDRRSLLHAALRGLSAINREIVVLRDVHGLSVQHVASVLGIPVGTVKSRASRARVELTEKVLALSRGRGDA
;
A
#
# COMPACT_ATOMS: atom_id res chain seq x y z
N MET A 1 -22.50 -3.70 -13.35
CA MET A 1 -21.74 -3.40 -12.12
C MET A 1 -20.47 -4.21 -12.19
N PRO A 2 -19.26 -3.68 -12.45
CA PRO A 2 -18.06 -4.47 -12.27
C PRO A 2 -17.76 -4.51 -10.78
N ALA A 3 -17.89 -5.72 -10.21
CA ALA A 3 -17.39 -6.04 -8.90
C ALA A 3 -15.93 -5.58 -8.80
N ARG A 4 -15.55 -5.01 -7.67
CA ARG A 4 -14.17 -4.64 -7.33
C ARG A 4 -13.35 -5.94 -7.35
N PHE A 5 -12.69 -6.20 -8.47
CA PHE A 5 -11.88 -7.38 -8.68
C PHE A 5 -10.56 -7.20 -7.90
N VAL A 6 -10.62 -7.42 -6.60
CA VAL A 6 -9.38 -7.58 -5.81
C VAL A 6 -8.99 -9.04 -5.94
N MET A 7 -8.11 -9.33 -6.88
CA MET A 7 -7.52 -10.66 -7.01
C MET A 7 -6.81 -11.04 -5.71
N ASP A 8 -6.95 -12.29 -5.30
CA ASP A 8 -6.18 -12.82 -4.19
C ASP A 8 -4.70 -13.09 -4.59
N ALA A 9 -3.90 -13.56 -3.65
CA ALA A 9 -2.48 -13.82 -3.90
C ALA A 9 -2.28 -14.93 -4.93
N THR A 10 -3.12 -15.94 -4.92
CA THR A 10 -3.05 -17.12 -5.81
C THR A 10 -3.44 -16.73 -7.23
N GLU A 11 -4.51 -15.94 -7.39
CA GLU A 11 -4.97 -15.42 -8.67
C GLU A 11 -3.90 -14.53 -9.33
N LEU A 12 -3.25 -13.65 -8.54
CA LEU A 12 -2.15 -12.82 -9.04
C LEU A 12 -0.93 -13.65 -9.43
N ALA A 13 -0.58 -14.67 -8.64
CA ALA A 13 0.53 -15.56 -8.94
C ALA A 13 0.30 -16.38 -10.21
N ALA A 14 -0.94 -16.74 -10.52
CA ALA A 14 -1.30 -17.44 -11.75
C ALA A 14 -1.05 -16.63 -13.03
N LEU A 15 -1.02 -15.29 -12.93
CA LEU A 15 -0.75 -14.41 -14.07
C LEU A 15 0.76 -14.24 -14.36
N VAL A 16 1.64 -14.76 -13.51
CA VAL A 16 3.10 -14.57 -13.64
C VAL A 16 3.62 -15.12 -14.97
N GLU A 17 3.37 -16.38 -15.28
CA GLU A 17 3.87 -17.00 -16.51
C GLU A 17 3.27 -16.39 -17.77
N PRO A 18 1.95 -16.13 -17.87
CA PRO A 18 1.40 -15.39 -19.01
C PRO A 18 2.00 -13.99 -19.17
N CYS A 19 2.22 -13.25 -18.08
CA CYS A 19 2.87 -11.93 -18.17
C CYS A 19 4.33 -12.02 -18.64
N ARG A 20 5.09 -13.03 -18.19
CA ARG A 20 6.46 -13.28 -18.63
C ARG A 20 6.55 -13.60 -20.12
N SER A 21 5.59 -14.35 -20.64
CA SER A 21 5.50 -14.68 -22.07
C SER A 21 5.02 -13.51 -22.96
N GLY A 22 4.68 -12.36 -22.35
CA GLY A 22 4.29 -11.15 -23.07
C GLY A 22 2.80 -11.08 -23.42
N ASP A 23 1.95 -11.87 -22.75
CA ASP A 23 0.50 -11.80 -22.93
C ASP A 23 -0.04 -10.46 -22.42
N ALA A 24 -0.52 -9.63 -23.34
CA ALA A 24 -1.06 -8.31 -23.04
C ALA A 24 -2.36 -8.37 -22.20
N GLN A 25 -3.18 -9.41 -22.37
CA GLN A 25 -4.43 -9.56 -21.61
C GLN A 25 -4.11 -9.96 -20.16
N ALA A 26 -3.14 -10.84 -19.97
CA ALA A 26 -2.65 -11.21 -18.65
C ALA A 26 -2.05 -10.00 -17.92
N TRP A 27 -1.28 -9.16 -18.63
CA TRP A 27 -0.76 -7.92 -18.07
C TRP A 27 -1.86 -6.96 -17.63
N GLU A 28 -2.87 -6.74 -18.48
CA GLU A 28 -4.03 -5.89 -18.13
C GLU A 28 -4.77 -6.44 -16.90
N ALA A 29 -4.99 -7.76 -16.84
CA ALA A 29 -5.62 -8.41 -15.69
C ALA A 29 -4.78 -8.25 -14.43
N PHE A 30 -3.44 -8.41 -14.52
CA PHE A 30 -2.51 -8.20 -13.41
C PHE A 30 -2.56 -6.77 -12.88
N VAL A 31 -2.48 -5.77 -13.77
CA VAL A 31 -2.58 -4.35 -13.36
C VAL A 31 -3.90 -4.10 -12.66
N ARG A 32 -5.02 -4.54 -13.25
CA ARG A 32 -6.37 -4.36 -12.68
C ARG A 32 -6.51 -5.04 -11.31
N GLY A 33 -5.98 -6.25 -11.16
CA GLY A 33 -6.06 -7.02 -9.91
C GLY A 33 -5.15 -6.51 -8.79
N SER A 34 -4.01 -5.88 -9.14
CA SER A 34 -2.99 -5.43 -8.18
C SER A 34 -2.98 -3.92 -7.92
N GLN A 35 -3.63 -3.10 -8.76
CA GLN A 35 -3.57 -1.63 -8.66
C GLN A 35 -3.95 -1.08 -7.29
N GLY A 36 -4.97 -1.63 -6.64
CA GLY A 36 -5.38 -1.20 -5.30
C GLY A 36 -4.31 -1.46 -4.24
N ARG A 37 -3.61 -2.60 -4.34
CA ARG A 37 -2.51 -2.96 -3.44
C ARG A 37 -1.31 -2.06 -3.63
N ILE A 38 -0.91 -1.84 -4.89
CA ILE A 38 0.23 -0.99 -5.25
C ILE A 38 -0.05 0.46 -4.85
N PHE A 39 -1.26 0.97 -5.14
CA PHE A 39 -1.64 2.31 -4.74
C PHE A 39 -1.63 2.49 -3.22
N ALA A 40 -2.20 1.55 -2.45
CA ALA A 40 -2.21 1.62 -0.99
C ALA A 40 -0.79 1.63 -0.41
N LEU A 41 0.12 0.81 -0.98
CA LEU A 41 1.52 0.85 -0.59
C LEU A 41 2.16 2.20 -0.95
N ALA A 42 2.03 2.68 -2.19
CA ALA A 42 2.56 3.96 -2.65
C ALA A 42 2.07 5.11 -1.75
N TYR A 43 0.78 5.12 -1.39
CA TYR A 43 0.19 6.11 -0.52
C TYR A 43 0.77 6.08 0.90
N SER A 44 1.10 4.90 1.42
CA SER A 44 1.74 4.80 2.74
C SER A 44 3.11 5.47 2.81
N TYR A 45 3.76 5.67 1.65
CA TYR A 45 5.06 6.34 1.52
C TYR A 45 4.92 7.82 1.17
N SER A 46 4.13 8.16 0.17
CA SER A 46 4.01 9.54 -0.34
C SER A 46 3.14 10.42 0.56
N GLY A 47 2.08 9.84 1.14
CA GLY A 47 1.07 10.55 1.93
C GLY A 47 0.16 11.47 1.10
N ASP A 48 0.41 11.58 -0.20
CA ASP A 48 -0.35 12.39 -1.16
C ASP A 48 -0.94 11.49 -2.27
N ARG A 49 -2.11 11.85 -2.80
CA ARG A 49 -2.82 11.02 -3.76
C ARG A 49 -2.24 11.11 -5.17
N GLU A 50 -1.87 12.30 -5.60
CA GLU A 50 -1.28 12.53 -6.92
C GLU A 50 0.08 11.88 -7.00
N ASP A 51 0.94 12.16 -6.02
CA ASP A 51 2.23 11.49 -5.83
C ASP A 51 2.09 9.96 -5.79
N SER A 52 1.02 9.44 -5.15
CA SER A 52 0.79 8.00 -5.07
C SER A 52 0.41 7.38 -6.41
N ARG A 53 -0.33 8.11 -7.25
CA ARG A 53 -0.67 7.66 -8.61
C ARG A 53 0.57 7.59 -9.48
N ASP A 54 1.40 8.64 -9.45
CA ASP A 54 2.64 8.70 -10.20
C ASP A 54 3.59 7.60 -9.75
N LEU A 55 3.75 7.43 -8.44
CA LEU A 55 4.56 6.37 -7.87
C LEU A 55 4.03 4.97 -8.22
N ALA A 56 2.72 4.76 -8.17
CA ALA A 56 2.12 3.48 -8.57
C ALA A 56 2.37 3.20 -10.05
N GLN A 57 2.28 4.20 -10.93
CA GLN A 57 2.60 4.08 -12.33
C GLN A 57 4.09 3.73 -12.54
N GLU A 58 5.02 4.41 -11.85
CA GLU A 58 6.45 4.07 -11.89
C GLU A 58 6.72 2.63 -11.43
N ILE A 59 5.98 2.15 -10.42
CA ILE A 59 6.07 0.77 -9.94
C ILE A 59 5.61 -0.20 -11.04
N PHE A 60 4.47 0.05 -11.70
CA PHE A 60 3.98 -0.80 -12.79
C PHE A 60 4.92 -0.82 -13.99
N VAL A 61 5.49 0.32 -14.37
CA VAL A 61 6.52 0.37 -15.42
C VAL A 61 7.71 -0.52 -15.02
N ARG A 62 8.19 -0.39 -13.78
CA ARG A 62 9.31 -1.22 -13.31
C ARG A 62 8.98 -2.71 -13.28
N LEU A 63 7.77 -3.08 -12.86
CA LEU A 63 7.30 -4.46 -12.89
C LEU A 63 7.28 -5.00 -14.32
N TYR A 64 6.77 -4.24 -15.27
CA TYR A 64 6.75 -4.63 -16.69
C TYR A 64 8.15 -4.85 -17.25
N GLU A 65 9.07 -3.92 -17.00
CA GLU A 65 10.47 -4.01 -17.44
C GLU A 65 11.21 -5.23 -16.88
N THR A 66 10.83 -5.66 -15.67
CA THR A 66 11.50 -6.77 -14.96
C THR A 66 10.68 -8.05 -14.93
N ARG A 67 9.68 -8.19 -15.83
CA ARG A 67 8.77 -9.34 -15.80
C ARG A 67 9.46 -10.69 -15.95
N ASP A 68 10.59 -10.72 -16.65
CA ASP A 68 11.40 -11.94 -16.80
C ASP A 68 12.01 -12.45 -15.48
N GLN A 69 12.10 -11.55 -14.47
CA GLN A 69 12.64 -11.83 -13.14
C GLN A 69 11.55 -12.17 -12.13
N TRP A 70 10.28 -12.20 -12.55
CA TRP A 70 9.19 -12.48 -11.64
C TRP A 70 9.30 -13.90 -11.08
N VAL A 71 9.11 -14.04 -9.78
CA VAL A 71 9.05 -15.32 -9.10
C VAL A 71 7.63 -15.87 -9.15
N THR A 72 7.49 -17.19 -9.01
CA THR A 72 6.19 -17.86 -9.06
C THR A 72 5.73 -18.31 -7.67
N GLY A 73 4.47 -18.71 -7.55
CA GLY A 73 3.91 -19.30 -6.33
C GLY A 73 3.81 -18.30 -5.16
N ASP A 74 3.93 -18.82 -3.96
CA ASP A 74 3.73 -18.07 -2.71
C ASP A 74 4.74 -16.93 -2.50
N GLU A 75 5.89 -16.99 -3.14
CA GLU A 75 6.92 -15.97 -3.08
C GLU A 75 6.64 -14.76 -3.99
N PHE A 76 5.65 -14.86 -4.91
CA PHE A 76 5.34 -13.78 -5.83
C PHE A 76 4.89 -12.51 -5.12
N LEU A 77 3.96 -12.61 -4.19
CA LEU A 77 3.42 -11.44 -3.50
C LEU A 77 4.48 -10.74 -2.61
N PRO A 78 5.30 -11.45 -1.81
CA PRO A 78 6.45 -10.85 -1.13
C PRO A 78 7.44 -10.18 -2.09
N TRP A 79 7.74 -10.81 -3.22
CA TRP A 79 8.62 -10.25 -4.24
C TRP A 79 8.04 -8.96 -4.84
N LEU A 80 6.75 -8.96 -5.21
CA LEU A 80 6.03 -7.79 -5.71
C LEU A 80 6.14 -6.60 -4.75
N PHE A 81 5.87 -6.84 -3.46
CA PHE A 81 5.97 -5.78 -2.45
C PHE A 81 7.41 -5.32 -2.21
N ARG A 82 8.41 -6.18 -2.38
CA ARG A 82 9.82 -5.78 -2.31
C ARG A 82 10.18 -4.83 -3.44
N VAL A 83 9.76 -5.13 -4.67
CA VAL A 83 9.98 -4.24 -5.83
C VAL A 83 9.28 -2.90 -5.62
N ALA A 84 8.00 -2.93 -5.23
CA ALA A 84 7.21 -1.72 -4.99
C ALA A 84 7.79 -0.88 -3.84
N ARG A 85 8.23 -1.51 -2.75
CA ARG A 85 8.88 -0.86 -1.62
C ARG A 85 10.18 -0.16 -2.03
N ASN A 86 11.05 -0.85 -2.74
CA ASN A 86 12.33 -0.28 -3.18
C ASN A 86 12.09 0.96 -4.05
N ARG A 87 11.14 0.88 -4.98
CA ARG A 87 10.78 2.03 -5.81
C ARG A 87 10.23 3.19 -4.98
N SER A 88 9.43 2.91 -3.97
CA SER A 88 8.87 3.93 -3.06
C SER A 88 9.96 4.62 -2.22
N ILE A 89 10.96 3.88 -1.75
CA ILE A 89 12.11 4.46 -1.04
C ILE A 89 12.93 5.36 -1.97
N ASP A 90 13.20 4.91 -3.20
CA ASP A 90 13.94 5.71 -4.18
C ASP A 90 13.18 6.99 -4.57
N TYR A 91 11.86 6.91 -4.68
CA TYR A 91 11.01 8.08 -4.89
C TYR A 91 11.15 9.11 -3.75
N LEU A 92 11.08 8.67 -2.48
CA LEU A 92 11.25 9.55 -1.33
C LEU A 92 12.65 10.17 -1.28
N ARG A 93 13.69 9.40 -1.62
CA ARG A 93 15.06 9.92 -1.68
C ARG A 93 15.19 11.03 -2.72
N ARG A 94 14.63 10.83 -3.92
CA ARG A 94 14.61 11.85 -4.98
C ARG A 94 13.85 13.10 -4.58
N ARG A 95 12.70 12.93 -3.90
CA ARG A 95 11.87 14.04 -3.42
C ARG A 95 12.60 14.89 -2.37
N LYS A 96 13.28 14.27 -1.40
CA LYS A 96 14.08 14.98 -0.39
C LYS A 96 15.18 15.83 -1.00
N VAL A 97 15.78 15.40 -2.11
CA VAL A 97 16.82 16.16 -2.81
C VAL A 97 16.24 17.35 -3.57
N ARG A 98 15.02 17.21 -4.12
CA ARG A 98 14.37 18.27 -4.93
C ARG A 98 13.68 19.34 -4.07
N THR A 99 13.30 19.02 -2.83
CA THR A 99 12.53 19.94 -1.98
C THR A 99 13.02 19.85 -0.54
N PRO A 100 14.02 20.67 -0.13
CA PRO A 100 14.57 20.63 1.22
C PRO A 100 13.62 21.04 2.34
N ALA A 101 12.50 21.66 2.02
CA ALA A 101 11.52 22.15 3.00
C ALA A 101 10.11 22.16 2.40
N LEU A 102 9.42 21.02 2.42
CA LEU A 102 7.97 21.04 2.33
C LEU A 102 7.41 20.18 3.44
N THR A 103 6.84 20.86 4.42
CA THR A 103 5.79 20.36 5.31
C THR A 103 4.76 19.68 4.42
N VAL A 104 4.45 18.43 4.74
CA VAL A 104 3.41 17.66 4.05
C VAL A 104 2.11 18.48 4.13
N PRO A 105 1.47 18.83 3.01
CA PRO A 105 0.18 19.50 3.06
C PRO A 105 -0.83 18.59 3.75
N GLU A 106 -1.48 19.11 4.76
CA GLU A 106 -2.71 18.59 5.31
C GLU A 106 -3.80 18.82 4.24
N ASP A 107 -4.64 17.83 4.03
CA ASP A 107 -5.80 17.81 3.15
C ASP A 107 -5.59 17.57 1.65
N THR A 108 -5.86 16.34 1.26
CA THR A 108 -6.93 16.03 0.29
C THR A 108 -7.20 14.53 0.31
N LEU A 109 -8.24 14.14 0.98
CA LEU A 109 -8.79 12.80 0.93
C LEU A 109 -9.58 12.66 -0.36
N ALA A 110 -8.99 11.99 -1.30
CA ALA A 110 -9.71 11.62 -2.48
C ALA A 110 -9.97 10.12 -2.49
N GLU A 111 -11.20 9.81 -2.77
CA GLU A 111 -11.79 8.48 -2.78
C GLU A 111 -11.09 7.53 -3.75
N LEU A 112 -10.73 6.34 -3.27
CA LEU A 112 -10.65 5.18 -4.14
C LEU A 112 -12.05 5.00 -4.75
N PRO A 113 -12.20 4.71 -6.06
CA PRO A 113 -13.51 4.50 -6.65
C PRO A 113 -14.16 3.29 -5.97
N ASP A 114 -15.14 3.56 -5.12
CA ASP A 114 -16.00 2.55 -4.51
C ASP A 114 -17.23 2.33 -5.38
N SER A 115 -17.64 1.08 -5.49
CA SER A 115 -18.96 0.71 -5.98
C SER A 115 -20.04 1.35 -5.09
N ALA A 116 -20.99 2.03 -5.71
CA ALA A 116 -21.93 2.98 -5.15
C ALA A 116 -22.60 2.61 -3.81
N PRO A 117 -22.09 3.06 -2.67
CA PRO A 117 -22.88 3.26 -1.46
C PRO A 117 -23.61 4.60 -1.55
N THR A 118 -24.65 4.78 -0.74
CA THR A 118 -25.37 6.05 -0.63
C THR A 118 -24.38 7.19 -0.31
N PRO A 119 -24.70 8.46 -0.64
CA PRO A 119 -23.83 9.60 -0.36
C PRO A 119 -23.38 9.68 1.11
N GLU A 120 -24.27 9.35 2.05
CA GLU A 120 -23.99 9.32 3.49
C GLU A 120 -23.02 8.19 3.87
N ALA A 121 -23.22 6.98 3.31
CA ALA A 121 -22.30 5.87 3.54
C ALA A 121 -20.90 6.12 2.92
N LYS A 122 -20.83 6.88 1.82
CA LYS A 122 -19.57 7.33 1.22
C LYS A 122 -18.86 8.34 2.10
N ALA A 123 -19.58 9.31 2.64
CA ALA A 123 -19.02 10.31 3.56
C ALA A 123 -18.43 9.64 4.81
N VAL A 124 -19.18 8.75 5.46
CA VAL A 124 -18.71 8.01 6.65
C VAL A 124 -17.51 7.11 6.33
N ALA A 125 -17.51 6.44 5.17
CA ALA A 125 -16.38 5.62 4.75
C ALA A 125 -15.14 6.47 4.42
N SER A 126 -15.32 7.65 3.84
CA SER A 126 -14.28 8.63 3.57
C SER A 126 -13.65 9.11 4.87
N ASP A 127 -14.46 9.49 5.85
CA ASP A 127 -14.00 9.95 7.16
C ASP A 127 -13.20 8.89 7.92
N ARG A 128 -13.67 7.64 7.90
CA ARG A 128 -12.95 6.52 8.53
C ARG A 128 -11.60 6.26 7.87
N ARG A 129 -11.53 6.36 6.53
CA ARG A 129 -10.26 6.23 5.80
C ARG A 129 -9.31 7.35 6.13
N SER A 130 -9.81 8.60 6.18
CA SER A 130 -9.06 9.78 6.60
C SER A 130 -8.41 9.57 7.94
N LEU A 131 -9.21 9.15 8.90
CA LEU A 131 -8.79 8.91 10.27
C LEU A 131 -7.69 7.84 10.32
N LEU A 132 -7.88 6.71 9.60
CA LEU A 132 -6.90 5.64 9.53
C LEU A 132 -5.59 6.12 8.90
N HIS A 133 -5.66 6.87 7.80
CA HIS A 133 -4.46 7.39 7.14
C HIS A 133 -3.71 8.40 8.03
N ALA A 134 -4.43 9.27 8.72
CA ALA A 134 -3.81 10.19 9.68
C ALA A 134 -3.12 9.42 10.82
N ALA A 135 -3.77 8.41 11.38
CA ALA A 135 -3.19 7.56 12.41
C ALA A 135 -1.95 6.78 11.92
N LEU A 136 -1.99 6.23 10.69
CA LEU A 136 -0.85 5.55 10.08
C LEU A 136 0.33 6.49 9.84
N ARG A 137 0.09 7.75 9.43
CA ARG A 137 1.16 8.74 9.30
C ARG A 137 1.85 9.05 10.63
N GLY A 138 1.12 8.95 11.73
CA GLY A 138 1.67 9.14 13.07
C GLY A 138 2.59 8.01 13.55
N LEU A 139 2.63 6.84 12.88
CA LEU A 139 3.55 5.77 13.20
C LEU A 139 4.95 6.05 12.65
N SER A 140 5.98 5.47 13.29
CA SER A 140 7.31 5.41 12.68
C SER A 140 7.25 4.70 11.32
N ALA A 141 8.15 5.05 10.38
CA ALA A 141 8.16 4.48 9.03
C ALA A 141 8.13 2.96 9.02
N ILE A 142 8.98 2.32 9.82
CA ILE A 142 9.07 0.86 9.90
C ILE A 142 7.81 0.23 10.51
N ASN A 143 7.20 0.85 11.52
CA ASN A 143 5.97 0.35 12.13
C ASN A 143 4.80 0.46 11.14
N ARG A 144 4.73 1.55 10.40
CA ARG A 144 3.74 1.76 9.31
C ARG A 144 3.90 0.71 8.23
N GLU A 145 5.12 0.47 7.73
CA GLU A 145 5.38 -0.58 6.73
C GLU A 145 4.91 -1.96 7.22
N ILE A 146 5.20 -2.32 8.45
CA ILE A 146 4.78 -3.61 9.04
C ILE A 146 3.26 -3.73 9.06
N VAL A 147 2.54 -2.69 9.53
CA VAL A 147 1.08 -2.69 9.59
C VAL A 147 0.49 -2.79 8.18
N VAL A 148 0.99 -2.00 7.24
CA VAL A 148 0.50 -2.00 5.85
C VAL A 148 0.73 -3.37 5.19
N LEU A 149 1.93 -3.92 5.25
CA LEU A 149 2.23 -5.21 4.64
C LEU A 149 1.45 -6.37 5.28
N ARG A 150 1.32 -6.36 6.61
CA ARG A 150 0.69 -7.46 7.33
C ARG A 150 -0.82 -7.34 7.41
N ASP A 151 -1.34 -6.18 7.85
CA ASP A 151 -2.74 -6.03 8.22
C ASP A 151 -3.60 -5.52 7.06
N VAL A 152 -3.02 -4.75 6.12
CA VAL A 152 -3.72 -4.30 4.91
C VAL A 152 -3.54 -5.29 3.76
N HIS A 153 -2.32 -5.80 3.55
CA HIS A 153 -2.03 -6.69 2.42
C HIS A 153 -2.04 -8.17 2.77
N GLY A 154 -2.13 -8.54 4.05
CA GLY A 154 -2.29 -9.93 4.48
C GLY A 154 -1.02 -10.78 4.42
N LEU A 155 0.18 -10.19 4.35
CA LEU A 155 1.41 -10.95 4.32
C LEU A 155 1.65 -11.70 5.64
N SER A 156 2.23 -12.90 5.56
CA SER A 156 2.71 -13.61 6.73
C SER A 156 3.85 -12.86 7.42
N VAL A 157 4.10 -13.14 8.69
CA VAL A 157 5.22 -12.52 9.42
C VAL A 157 6.56 -12.83 8.75
N GLN A 158 6.70 -14.04 8.21
CA GLN A 158 7.88 -14.48 7.48
C GLN A 158 8.06 -13.66 6.19
N HIS A 159 6.99 -13.46 5.43
CA HIS A 159 7.00 -12.66 4.22
C HIS A 159 7.31 -11.20 4.51
N VAL A 160 6.74 -10.62 5.57
CA VAL A 160 7.08 -9.24 6.00
C VAL A 160 8.55 -9.12 6.37
N ALA A 161 9.09 -10.11 7.11
CA ALA A 161 10.50 -10.15 7.46
C ALA A 161 11.42 -10.17 6.22
N SER A 162 11.06 -11.00 5.22
CA SER A 162 11.75 -11.08 3.92
C SER A 162 11.68 -9.76 3.13
N VAL A 163 10.50 -9.11 3.05
CA VAL A 163 10.32 -7.83 2.36
C VAL A 163 11.13 -6.70 3.00
N LEU A 164 11.14 -6.66 4.34
CA LEU A 164 11.80 -5.58 5.10
C LEU A 164 13.28 -5.84 5.37
N GLY A 165 13.75 -7.07 5.20
CA GLY A 165 15.14 -7.47 5.53
C GLY A 165 15.45 -7.43 7.03
N ILE A 166 14.47 -7.77 7.89
CA ILE A 166 14.60 -7.77 9.35
C ILE A 166 14.20 -9.12 9.97
N PRO A 167 14.71 -9.48 11.17
CA PRO A 167 14.38 -10.75 11.81
C PRO A 167 12.86 -10.90 12.08
N VAL A 168 12.35 -12.13 11.95
CA VAL A 168 10.95 -12.49 12.24
C VAL A 168 10.51 -12.08 13.65
N GLY A 169 11.37 -12.27 14.65
CA GLY A 169 11.12 -11.82 16.03
C GLY A 169 10.93 -10.31 16.15
N THR A 170 11.70 -9.54 15.35
CA THR A 170 11.57 -8.08 15.28
C THR A 170 10.25 -7.68 14.64
N VAL A 171 9.81 -8.37 13.58
CA VAL A 171 8.49 -8.11 12.96
C VAL A 171 7.37 -8.37 13.98
N LYS A 172 7.39 -9.51 14.70
CA LYS A 172 6.38 -9.85 15.71
C LYS A 172 6.26 -8.78 16.79
N SER A 173 7.39 -8.39 17.41
CA SER A 173 7.40 -7.42 18.48
C SER A 173 7.00 -6.01 18.03
N ARG A 174 7.43 -5.58 16.82
CA ARG A 174 7.06 -4.30 16.25
C ARG A 174 5.60 -4.28 15.81
N ALA A 175 5.08 -5.35 15.19
CA ALA A 175 3.67 -5.44 14.81
C ALA A 175 2.73 -5.30 16.02
N SER A 176 3.06 -5.96 17.14
CA SER A 176 2.27 -5.83 18.37
C SER A 176 2.25 -4.39 18.88
N ARG A 177 3.41 -3.75 19.00
CA ARG A 177 3.53 -2.35 19.45
C ARG A 177 2.87 -1.38 18.50
N ALA A 178 3.06 -1.56 17.19
CA ALA A 178 2.48 -0.70 16.16
C ALA A 178 0.94 -0.72 16.18
N ARG A 179 0.32 -1.87 16.46
CA ARG A 179 -1.14 -1.96 16.58
C ARG A 179 -1.67 -1.22 17.79
N VAL A 180 -1.00 -1.31 18.93
CA VAL A 180 -1.37 -0.55 20.14
C VAL A 180 -1.27 0.95 19.85
N GLU A 181 -0.11 1.39 19.32
CA GLU A 181 0.12 2.78 18.96
C GLU A 181 -0.90 3.30 17.93
N LEU A 182 -1.23 2.48 16.91
CA LEU A 182 -2.25 2.83 15.92
C LEU A 182 -3.63 3.01 16.56
N THR A 183 -4.02 2.09 17.46
CA THR A 183 -5.30 2.18 18.17
C THR A 183 -5.40 3.44 19.00
N GLU A 184 -4.34 3.77 19.75
CA GLU A 184 -4.28 5.00 20.55
C GLU A 184 -4.43 6.25 19.68
N LYS A 185 -3.73 6.30 18.54
CA LYS A 185 -3.82 7.41 17.58
C LYS A 185 -5.20 7.54 16.95
N VAL A 186 -5.82 6.43 16.56
CA VAL A 186 -7.21 6.43 16.03
C VAL A 186 -8.17 6.97 17.08
N LEU A 187 -8.07 6.52 18.34
CA LEU A 187 -8.95 6.98 19.42
C LEU A 187 -8.73 8.48 19.73
N ALA A 188 -7.49 8.95 19.73
CA ALA A 188 -7.20 10.36 19.97
C ALA A 188 -7.77 11.25 18.86
N LEU A 189 -7.59 10.87 17.59
CA LEU A 189 -8.11 11.60 16.44
C LEU A 189 -9.65 11.55 16.35
N SER A 190 -10.28 10.45 16.77
CA SER A 190 -11.75 10.35 16.78
C SER A 190 -12.38 11.23 17.84
N ARG A 191 -11.77 11.37 19.03
CA ARG A 191 -12.24 12.27 20.10
C ARG A 191 -12.15 13.74 19.69
N GLY A 192 -11.04 14.16 19.09
CA GLY A 192 -10.87 15.54 18.63
C GLY A 192 -11.83 15.99 17.51
N ARG A 193 -12.48 15.02 16.83
CA ARG A 193 -13.53 15.32 15.83
C ARG A 193 -14.94 15.36 16.41
N GLY A 194 -15.16 14.78 17.60
CA GLY A 194 -16.47 14.80 18.28
C GLY A 194 -16.75 16.07 19.06
N ASP A 195 -15.71 16.90 19.30
CA ASP A 195 -15.79 18.13 20.09
C ASP A 195 -15.80 19.40 19.20
N ALA A 196 -15.89 19.25 17.87
CA ALA A 196 -15.96 20.35 16.91
C ALA A 196 -17.29 20.33 16.14
#